data_95730cf7ad01c0faf0fb3a631f4624d3
#
_entry.id   95730cf7ad01c0faf0fb3a631f4624d3
#
_cell.length_a   1.000
_cell.length_b   1.000
_cell.length_c   1.000
_cell.angle_alpha   90.00
_cell.angle_beta   90.00
_cell.angle_gamma   90.00
#
_symmetry.space_group_name_H-M   'P 1'
#
loop_
_entity.id
_entity.type
_entity.pdbx_description
1 polymer ?
#
loop_
_entity_poly.entity_id
_entity_poly.type
_entity_poly.pdbx_seq_one_letter_code
_entity_poly.pdbx_strand_id
1 'polypeptide(L)'
;MKKQILSFTALLLALLLAGCAASAPQSGSAASASASASGAQPESAASGSADARAVTFNDTLGRTVTVESPKRVAALIGSFADVWCLAGGKDTLVAAADDTWTQFELGLPETVVNLGGVKEPSAEALLAAQPDFVIGSAKTAADVDLLPTLEQAGIPTAYFEVSTF
;
A
#
# COMPACT_ATOMS: atom_id res chain seq x y z
N MET A 1 10.71 -5.12 -45.84
CA MET A 1 9.66 -4.49 -46.67
C MET A 1 8.81 -3.61 -45.76
N LYS A 2 8.92 -2.26 -46.05
CA LYS A 2 7.91 -1.17 -45.92
C LYS A 2 7.07 -1.14 -44.64
N LYS A 3 7.39 -0.22 -43.66
CA LYS A 3 6.92 1.16 -43.51
C LYS A 3 5.40 1.27 -43.62
N GLN A 4 4.72 1.58 -42.50
CA GLN A 4 3.62 2.53 -42.49
C GLN A 4 3.67 3.29 -41.15
N ILE A 5 4.02 4.54 -41.32
CA ILE A 5 3.87 5.65 -40.37
C ILE A 5 2.49 6.22 -40.67
N LEU A 6 1.66 6.42 -39.66
CA LEU A 6 0.57 7.37 -39.79
C LEU A 6 0.47 8.20 -38.52
N SER A 7 0.94 9.43 -38.69
CA SER A 7 0.66 10.61 -37.90
C SER A 7 -0.85 10.90 -37.86
N PHE A 8 -1.36 11.30 -36.69
CA PHE A 8 -2.47 12.22 -36.63
C PHE A 8 -2.14 13.35 -35.65
N THR A 9 -1.94 14.48 -36.27
CA THR A 9 -1.77 15.82 -35.74
C THR A 9 -3.08 16.41 -35.23
N ALA A 10 -2.98 17.08 -34.09
CA ALA A 10 -3.60 18.33 -33.67
C ALA A 10 -5.10 18.57 -33.93
N LEU A 11 -5.82 18.89 -32.87
CA LEU A 11 -6.72 20.04 -32.93
C LEU A 11 -6.82 20.72 -31.56
N LEU A 12 -6.39 21.94 -31.60
CA LEU A 12 -6.49 23.07 -30.68
C LEU A 12 -7.96 23.49 -30.55
N LEU A 13 -8.47 23.81 -29.35
CA LEU A 13 -9.30 25.03 -29.23
C LEU A 13 -9.45 25.47 -27.76
N ALA A 14 -9.06 26.70 -27.54
CA ALA A 14 -9.22 27.49 -26.32
C ALA A 14 -10.64 28.09 -26.22
N LEU A 15 -11.11 28.36 -24.99
CA LEU A 15 -11.98 29.49 -24.59
C LEU A 15 -12.02 29.53 -23.07
N LEU A 16 -11.38 30.45 -22.36
CA LEU A 16 -11.69 31.84 -21.98
C LEU A 16 -13.03 32.00 -21.24
N LEU A 17 -12.97 32.48 -20.03
CA LEU A 17 -13.45 33.70 -19.35
C LEU A 17 -13.99 33.36 -17.96
N ALA A 18 -13.33 33.76 -16.90
CA ALA A 18 -13.49 35.01 -16.12
C ALA A 18 -14.75 35.07 -15.26
N GLY A 19 -14.55 35.22 -13.97
CA GLY A 19 -15.57 35.54 -12.97
C GLY A 19 -14.94 35.86 -11.61
N CYS A 20 -14.58 37.16 -11.45
CA CYS A 20 -14.24 37.76 -10.16
C CYS A 20 -15.48 37.89 -9.28
N ALA A 21 -15.37 37.61 -7.97
CA ALA A 21 -16.01 38.42 -6.95
C ALA A 21 -15.28 38.27 -5.61
N ALA A 22 -14.74 39.39 -5.19
CA ALA A 22 -14.15 39.65 -3.89
C ALA A 22 -15.23 39.82 -2.81
N SER A 23 -14.98 39.41 -1.59
CA SER A 23 -15.39 40.10 -0.37
C SER A 23 -14.63 39.54 0.84
N ALA A 24 -13.80 40.34 1.40
CA ALA A 24 -13.32 40.30 2.79
C ALA A 24 -13.93 41.54 3.49
N PRO A 25 -13.68 41.77 4.79
CA PRO A 25 -13.43 40.94 5.95
C PRO A 25 -14.37 41.31 7.12
N GLN A 26 -14.42 40.54 8.20
CA GLN A 26 -14.79 41.07 9.51
C GLN A 26 -13.99 40.45 10.65
N SER A 27 -13.32 41.33 11.33
CA SER A 27 -12.61 41.13 12.58
C SER A 27 -13.58 40.87 13.74
N GLY A 28 -13.19 39.99 14.63
CA GLY A 28 -13.83 39.81 15.93
C GLY A 28 -12.83 39.23 16.91
N SER A 29 -12.43 40.07 17.84
CA SER A 29 -11.36 39.93 18.85
C SER A 29 -11.82 39.18 20.08
N ALA A 30 -10.87 38.51 20.71
CA ALA A 30 -10.69 38.22 22.15
C ALA A 30 -11.61 37.21 22.86
N ALA A 31 -11.05 36.17 23.44
CA ALA A 31 -10.67 36.12 24.85
C ALA A 31 -10.07 34.77 25.25
N SER A 32 -9.02 34.82 26.01
CA SER A 32 -8.35 33.78 26.79
C SER A 32 -9.30 32.94 27.64
N ALA A 33 -9.04 31.65 27.69
CA ALA A 33 -9.14 30.87 28.91
C ALA A 33 -8.27 29.63 28.84
N SER A 34 -7.21 29.60 29.62
CA SER A 34 -6.48 28.41 30.04
C SER A 34 -7.41 27.43 30.76
N ALA A 35 -7.32 26.17 30.38
CA ALA A 35 -7.63 25.08 31.30
C ALA A 35 -6.82 23.85 30.87
N SER A 36 -5.80 23.54 31.67
CA SER A 36 -5.18 22.23 31.76
C SER A 36 -6.22 21.18 32.14
N ALA A 37 -6.28 20.09 31.40
CA ALA A 37 -6.83 18.85 31.91
C ALA A 37 -6.08 17.70 31.23
N SER A 38 -5.21 17.14 31.99
CA SER A 38 -4.74 15.77 32.16
C SER A 38 -5.64 14.69 31.58
N GLY A 39 -4.98 13.79 30.79
CA GLY A 39 -5.20 12.35 30.85
C GLY A 39 -6.57 11.83 30.46
N ALA A 40 -6.61 11.19 29.29
CA ALA A 40 -7.35 9.94 29.09
C ALA A 40 -6.84 9.28 27.82
N GLN A 41 -6.10 8.23 28.00
CA GLN A 41 -5.81 7.23 27.01
C GLN A 41 -7.12 6.46 26.79
N PRO A 42 -7.67 6.38 25.60
CA PRO A 42 -8.72 5.39 25.36
C PRO A 42 -8.05 4.06 25.04
N GLU A 43 -8.04 3.15 26.01
CA GLU A 43 -8.11 1.74 25.73
C GLU A 43 -9.36 1.51 24.88
N SER A 44 -9.16 1.29 23.61
CA SER A 44 -10.23 0.79 22.76
C SER A 44 -10.02 -0.69 22.54
N ALA A 45 -10.63 -1.48 23.39
CA ALA A 45 -10.99 -2.85 23.10
C ALA A 45 -11.94 -2.82 21.91
N ALA A 46 -11.44 -3.08 20.72
CA ALA A 46 -12.26 -3.30 19.55
C ALA A 46 -12.61 -4.78 19.43
N SER A 47 -13.70 -5.16 20.08
CA SER A 47 -14.50 -6.29 19.66
C SER A 47 -15.64 -5.76 18.80
N GLY A 48 -15.74 -6.21 17.56
CA GLY A 48 -16.97 -6.03 16.81
C GLY A 48 -16.81 -5.72 15.33
N SER A 49 -17.36 -6.61 14.52
CA SER A 49 -17.88 -6.41 13.16
C SER A 49 -16.89 -5.96 12.09
N ALA A 50 -16.63 -6.86 11.15
CA ALA A 50 -15.89 -6.62 9.90
C ALA A 50 -16.71 -5.74 8.95
N ASP A 51 -16.91 -4.48 9.30
CA ASP A 51 -17.14 -3.44 8.32
C ASP A 51 -15.77 -3.06 7.73
N ALA A 52 -15.68 -3.08 6.40
CA ALA A 52 -14.48 -2.74 5.63
C ALA A 52 -13.97 -1.36 6.04
N ARG A 53 -13.12 -1.32 7.06
CA ARG A 53 -12.55 -0.08 7.57
C ARG A 53 -11.22 0.15 6.90
N ALA A 54 -11.12 1.22 6.12
CA ALA A 54 -9.85 1.69 5.62
C ALA A 54 -8.90 1.98 6.79
N VAL A 55 -7.70 1.41 6.75
CA VAL A 55 -6.63 1.66 7.72
C VAL A 55 -5.58 2.50 7.04
N THR A 56 -5.27 3.66 7.62
CA THR A 56 -4.22 4.56 7.13
C THR A 56 -3.09 4.61 8.14
N PHE A 57 -1.87 4.41 7.68
CA PHE A 57 -0.66 4.43 8.51
C PHE A 57 0.54 4.92 7.70
N ASN A 58 1.64 5.23 8.39
CA ASN A 58 2.91 5.51 7.72
C ASN A 58 3.76 4.24 7.74
N ASP A 59 4.31 3.89 6.58
CA ASP A 59 5.25 2.77 6.46
C ASP A 59 6.68 3.18 6.85
N THR A 60 7.61 2.22 6.87
CA THR A 60 9.01 2.47 7.24
C THR A 60 9.74 3.39 6.25
N LEU A 61 9.27 3.52 5.02
CA LEU A 61 9.80 4.47 4.04
C LEU A 61 9.24 5.89 4.21
N GLY A 62 8.38 6.11 5.24
CA GLY A 62 7.77 7.41 5.55
C GLY A 62 6.59 7.77 4.64
N ARG A 63 6.04 6.81 3.89
CA ARG A 63 4.88 7.02 3.01
C ARG A 63 3.59 6.76 3.77
N THR A 64 2.58 7.55 3.49
CA THR A 64 1.23 7.29 3.99
C THR A 64 0.56 6.25 3.08
N VAL A 65 0.19 5.12 3.67
CA VAL A 65 -0.46 4.00 2.98
C VAL A 65 -1.87 3.82 3.54
N THR A 66 -2.84 3.68 2.66
CA THR A 66 -4.22 3.34 3.04
C THR A 66 -4.58 1.99 2.45
N VAL A 67 -5.11 1.10 3.28
CA VAL A 67 -5.49 -0.27 2.91
C VAL A 67 -6.93 -0.51 3.32
N GLU A 68 -7.73 -1.03 2.40
CA GLU A 68 -9.15 -1.33 2.62
C GLU A 68 -9.38 -2.84 2.53
N SER A 69 -9.36 -3.54 3.66
CA SER A 69 -9.70 -4.99 3.76
C SER A 69 -9.17 -5.82 2.58
N PRO A 70 -7.86 -5.95 2.42
CA PRO A 70 -7.27 -6.56 1.23
C PRO A 70 -7.72 -8.02 1.09
N LYS A 71 -7.99 -8.44 -0.14
CA LYS A 71 -8.46 -9.78 -0.49
C LYS A 71 -7.40 -10.59 -1.23
N ARG A 72 -6.41 -9.92 -1.79
CA ARG A 72 -5.35 -10.52 -2.58
C ARG A 72 -4.00 -9.92 -2.17
N VAL A 73 -3.36 -10.54 -1.20
CA VAL A 73 -2.12 -10.03 -0.62
C VAL A 73 -0.92 -10.76 -1.20
N ALA A 74 0.14 -10.01 -1.50
CA ALA A 74 1.44 -10.58 -1.83
C ALA A 74 2.48 -10.18 -0.77
N ALA A 75 3.33 -11.12 -0.36
CA ALA A 75 4.42 -10.89 0.58
C ALA A 75 5.77 -11.13 -0.11
N LEU A 76 6.64 -10.12 -0.10
CA LEU A 76 7.93 -10.17 -0.80
C LEU A 76 9.04 -10.88 -0.01
N ILE A 77 8.76 -11.25 1.26
CA ILE A 77 9.62 -12.12 2.10
C ILE A 77 8.77 -13.05 2.95
N GLY A 78 9.29 -14.24 3.25
CA GLY A 78 8.58 -15.30 3.95
C GLY A 78 8.16 -14.93 5.37
N SER A 79 8.95 -14.15 6.09
CA SER A 79 8.59 -13.69 7.44
C SER A 79 7.35 -12.80 7.46
N PHE A 80 7.10 -12.00 6.42
CA PHE A 80 5.87 -11.22 6.32
C PHE A 80 4.68 -12.07 5.89
N ALA A 81 4.90 -13.10 5.06
CA ALA A 81 3.88 -14.10 4.77
C ALA A 81 3.44 -14.84 6.04
N ASP A 82 4.41 -15.22 6.91
CA ASP A 82 4.14 -15.86 8.19
C ASP A 82 3.33 -14.96 9.12
N VAL A 83 3.78 -13.72 9.32
CA VAL A 83 3.05 -12.73 10.14
C VAL A 83 1.64 -12.50 9.61
N TRP A 84 1.47 -12.41 8.30
CA TRP A 84 0.16 -12.25 7.68
C TRP A 84 -0.77 -13.44 7.93
N CYS A 85 -0.23 -14.65 7.81
CA CYS A 85 -0.97 -15.89 8.12
C CYS A 85 -1.34 -15.97 9.61
N LEU A 86 -0.42 -15.62 10.52
CA LEU A 86 -0.67 -15.57 11.97
C LEU A 86 -1.75 -14.55 12.33
N ALA A 87 -1.83 -13.45 11.60
CA ALA A 87 -2.90 -12.44 11.74
C ALA A 87 -4.25 -12.89 11.17
N GLY A 88 -4.35 -14.11 10.63
CA GLY A 88 -5.59 -14.65 10.06
C GLY A 88 -5.78 -14.36 8.57
N GLY A 89 -4.76 -13.81 7.89
CA GLY A 89 -4.82 -13.43 6.49
C GLY A 89 -4.48 -14.55 5.48
N LYS A 90 -4.26 -15.78 5.91
CA LYS A 90 -3.79 -16.88 5.07
C LYS A 90 -4.61 -17.07 3.78
N ASP A 91 -5.93 -16.99 3.88
CA ASP A 91 -6.83 -17.22 2.74
C ASP A 91 -6.78 -16.09 1.70
N THR A 92 -6.19 -14.95 2.05
CA THR A 92 -6.00 -13.81 1.15
C THR A 92 -4.63 -13.77 0.51
N LEU A 93 -3.68 -14.63 0.96
CA LEU A 93 -2.34 -14.66 0.39
C LEU A 93 -2.36 -15.29 -1.01
N VAL A 94 -2.00 -14.53 -2.03
CA VAL A 94 -2.01 -14.97 -3.43
C VAL A 94 -0.63 -15.14 -4.03
N ALA A 95 0.40 -14.52 -3.43
CA ALA A 95 1.78 -14.66 -3.87
C ALA A 95 2.74 -14.44 -2.69
N ALA A 96 3.87 -15.14 -2.71
CA ALA A 96 4.92 -14.98 -1.71
C ALA A 96 6.30 -15.32 -2.27
N ALA A 97 7.37 -14.80 -1.64
CA ALA A 97 8.74 -15.17 -1.98
C ALA A 97 9.04 -16.64 -1.61
N ASP A 98 10.05 -17.24 -2.25
CA ASP A 98 10.37 -18.67 -2.14
C ASP A 98 10.80 -19.11 -0.73
N ASP A 99 11.36 -18.20 0.06
CA ASP A 99 11.72 -18.44 1.45
C ASP A 99 10.50 -18.79 2.33
N THR A 100 9.30 -18.44 1.89
CA THR A 100 8.03 -18.81 2.52
C THR A 100 7.85 -20.33 2.59
N TRP A 101 8.31 -21.08 1.59
CA TRP A 101 8.22 -22.55 1.56
C TRP A 101 9.46 -23.24 2.09
N THR A 102 10.60 -22.55 2.08
CA THR A 102 11.87 -23.16 2.50
C THR A 102 12.20 -22.91 3.97
N GLN A 103 11.63 -21.87 4.58
CA GLN A 103 11.91 -21.50 5.98
C GLN A 103 10.66 -21.58 6.89
N PHE A 104 9.46 -21.63 6.31
CA PHE A 104 8.20 -21.62 7.05
C PHE A 104 7.31 -22.77 6.60
N GLU A 105 6.62 -23.42 7.54
CA GLU A 105 5.67 -24.50 7.26
C GLU A 105 4.22 -23.98 7.30
N LEU A 106 3.90 -23.04 6.43
CA LEU A 106 2.60 -22.35 6.44
C LEU A 106 1.46 -23.19 5.87
N GLY A 107 1.76 -24.30 5.17
CA GLY A 107 0.75 -25.14 4.54
C GLY A 107 -0.10 -24.34 3.56
N LEU A 108 0.54 -23.55 2.71
CA LEU A 108 -0.13 -22.72 1.70
C LEU A 108 -0.71 -23.59 0.59
N PRO A 109 -1.86 -23.22 0.01
CA PRO A 109 -2.39 -23.90 -1.16
C PRO A 109 -1.48 -23.72 -2.38
N GLU A 110 -1.49 -24.68 -3.31
CA GLU A 110 -0.70 -24.66 -4.55
C GLU A 110 -1.05 -23.47 -5.46
N THR A 111 -2.16 -22.80 -5.21
CA THR A 111 -2.60 -21.61 -5.95
C THR A 111 -1.82 -20.35 -5.59
N VAL A 112 -1.08 -20.35 -4.48
CA VAL A 112 -0.21 -19.23 -4.10
C VAL A 112 1.01 -19.21 -5.01
N VAL A 113 1.20 -18.09 -5.70
CA VAL A 113 2.28 -17.92 -6.67
C VAL A 113 3.62 -17.74 -5.96
N ASN A 114 4.62 -18.54 -6.33
CA ASN A 114 5.99 -18.34 -5.88
C ASN A 114 6.63 -17.22 -6.71
N LEU A 115 7.06 -16.15 -6.04
CA LEU A 115 7.67 -14.97 -6.66
C LEU A 115 9.17 -15.13 -6.95
N GLY A 116 9.76 -16.27 -6.56
CA GLY A 116 11.21 -16.48 -6.65
C GLY A 116 11.96 -15.97 -5.42
N GLY A 117 13.27 -15.85 -5.56
CA GLY A 117 14.16 -15.51 -4.45
C GLY A 117 13.98 -14.09 -3.92
N VAL A 118 14.12 -13.90 -2.61
CA VAL A 118 13.99 -12.60 -1.91
C VAL A 118 14.87 -11.50 -2.52
N LYS A 119 16.02 -11.85 -3.08
CA LYS A 119 16.94 -10.87 -3.70
C LYS A 119 16.60 -10.52 -5.14
N GLU A 120 15.73 -11.27 -5.76
CA GLU A 120 15.34 -11.12 -7.17
C GLU A 120 13.90 -11.61 -7.37
N PRO A 121 12.92 -10.96 -6.73
CA PRO A 121 11.52 -11.33 -6.89
C PRO A 121 11.03 -11.01 -8.31
N SER A 122 10.24 -11.91 -8.89
CA SER A 122 9.68 -11.72 -10.22
C SER A 122 8.54 -10.69 -10.20
N ALA A 123 8.81 -9.50 -10.74
CA ALA A 123 7.80 -8.46 -10.92
C ALA A 123 6.65 -8.92 -11.83
N GLU A 124 6.96 -9.71 -12.86
CA GLU A 124 5.96 -10.25 -13.79
C GLU A 124 5.01 -11.22 -13.08
N ALA A 125 5.53 -12.16 -12.30
CA ALA A 125 4.71 -13.09 -11.52
C ALA A 125 3.87 -12.36 -10.48
N LEU A 126 4.44 -11.34 -9.84
CA LEU A 126 3.74 -10.48 -8.88
C LEU A 126 2.55 -9.77 -9.52
N LEU A 127 2.75 -9.11 -10.66
CA LEU A 127 1.67 -8.41 -11.36
C LEU A 127 0.63 -9.41 -11.91
N ALA A 128 1.07 -10.58 -12.41
CA ALA A 128 0.17 -11.63 -12.88
C ALA A 128 -0.70 -12.22 -11.77
N ALA A 129 -0.22 -12.25 -10.53
CA ALA A 129 -0.99 -12.64 -9.36
C ALA A 129 -2.08 -11.63 -8.98
N GLN A 130 -2.09 -10.43 -9.56
CA GLN A 130 -3.06 -9.37 -9.35
C GLN A 130 -3.35 -9.11 -7.85
N PRO A 131 -2.35 -8.78 -7.05
CA PRO A 131 -2.58 -8.42 -5.66
C PRO A 131 -3.29 -7.07 -5.56
N ASP A 132 -4.10 -6.90 -4.52
CA ASP A 132 -4.69 -5.62 -4.14
C ASP A 132 -3.94 -4.96 -2.97
N PHE A 133 -2.94 -5.67 -2.42
CA PHE A 133 -2.01 -5.15 -1.42
C PHE A 133 -0.70 -5.94 -1.45
N VAL A 134 0.43 -5.24 -1.33
CA VAL A 134 1.76 -5.85 -1.27
C VAL A 134 2.47 -5.45 0.02
N ILE A 135 3.12 -6.42 0.65
CA ILE A 135 3.92 -6.24 1.86
C ILE A 135 5.37 -6.53 1.50
N GLY A 136 6.23 -5.54 1.66
CA GLY A 136 7.66 -5.62 1.36
C GLY A 136 8.55 -5.19 2.53
N SER A 137 9.83 -5.49 2.42
CA SER A 137 10.85 -5.12 3.39
C SER A 137 11.55 -3.82 2.99
N ALA A 138 11.59 -2.85 3.90
CA ALA A 138 12.35 -1.62 3.69
C ALA A 138 13.87 -1.85 3.70
N LYS A 139 14.34 -3.02 4.17
CA LYS A 139 15.76 -3.40 4.21
C LYS A 139 16.21 -4.23 3.01
N THR A 140 15.28 -4.71 2.19
CA THR A 140 15.56 -5.50 1.00
C THR A 140 15.55 -4.58 -0.21
N ALA A 141 16.72 -4.32 -0.80
CA ALA A 141 16.81 -3.40 -1.94
C ALA A 141 15.91 -3.85 -3.10
N ALA A 142 15.87 -5.15 -3.41
CA ALA A 142 15.03 -5.69 -4.47
C ALA A 142 13.53 -5.45 -4.23
N ASP A 143 13.07 -5.47 -2.98
CA ASP A 143 11.68 -5.13 -2.65
C ASP A 143 11.39 -3.65 -2.91
N VAL A 144 12.32 -2.77 -2.48
CA VAL A 144 12.19 -1.31 -2.66
C VAL A 144 12.26 -0.94 -4.14
N ASP A 145 13.08 -1.64 -4.93
CA ASP A 145 13.22 -1.42 -6.37
C ASP A 145 11.92 -1.76 -7.14
N LEU A 146 11.03 -2.58 -6.57
CA LEU A 146 9.70 -2.86 -7.15
C LEU A 146 8.69 -1.70 -6.95
N LEU A 147 8.94 -0.79 -6.03
CA LEU A 147 7.99 0.26 -5.67
C LEU A 147 7.49 1.08 -6.86
N PRO A 148 8.36 1.60 -7.77
CA PRO A 148 7.87 2.36 -8.92
C PRO A 148 6.93 1.55 -9.83
N THR A 149 7.20 0.25 -9.98
CA THR A 149 6.38 -0.67 -10.78
C THR A 149 5.00 -0.87 -10.14
N LEU A 150 4.95 -1.05 -8.83
CA LEU A 150 3.72 -1.25 -8.08
C LEU A 150 2.88 0.04 -8.03
N GLU A 151 3.51 1.19 -7.86
CA GLU A 151 2.84 2.49 -7.93
C GLU A 151 2.26 2.76 -9.32
N GLN A 152 3.00 2.44 -10.38
CA GLN A 152 2.50 2.56 -11.75
C GLN A 152 1.31 1.63 -12.02
N ALA A 153 1.30 0.45 -11.40
CA ALA A 153 0.19 -0.49 -11.46
C ALA A 153 -1.00 -0.11 -10.56
N GLY A 154 -0.85 0.94 -9.73
CA GLY A 154 -1.88 1.37 -8.78
C GLY A 154 -2.10 0.40 -7.62
N ILE A 155 -1.10 -0.41 -7.28
CA ILE A 155 -1.18 -1.42 -6.22
C ILE A 155 -0.69 -0.81 -4.90
N PRO A 156 -1.54 -0.67 -3.88
CA PRO A 156 -1.13 -0.24 -2.54
C PRO A 156 -0.04 -1.17 -2.00
N THR A 157 1.06 -0.57 -1.56
CA THR A 157 2.22 -1.32 -1.05
C THR A 157 2.72 -0.68 0.24
N ALA A 158 2.98 -1.49 1.27
CA ALA A 158 3.59 -1.05 2.51
C ALA A 158 4.93 -1.75 2.74
N TYR A 159 5.92 -0.99 3.19
CA TYR A 159 7.25 -1.49 3.53
C TYR A 159 7.47 -1.42 5.03
N PHE A 160 7.87 -2.54 5.58
CA PHE A 160 8.15 -2.67 7.01
C PHE A 160 9.60 -3.05 7.26
N GLU A 161 10.07 -2.72 8.44
CA GLU A 161 11.33 -3.17 8.96
C GLU A 161 11.08 -4.02 10.20
N VAL A 162 11.57 -5.26 10.19
CA VAL A 162 11.60 -6.10 11.38
C VAL A 162 12.96 -5.91 12.03
N SER A 163 12.99 -5.21 13.16
CA SER A 163 14.16 -5.15 14.03
C SER A 163 14.02 -6.27 15.06
N THR A 164 15.02 -7.13 15.17
CA THR A 164 15.12 -8.04 16.32
C THR A 164 15.46 -7.21 17.56
N PHE A 165 14.67 -7.41 18.60
CA PHE A 165 14.92 -6.81 19.92
C PHE A 165 16.08 -7.51 20.63
#